data_be1510e922e382379a1aec18b1b2bee5
#
_entry.id   be1510e922e382379a1aec18b1b2bee5
#
_cell.length_a   1.000
_cell.length_b   1.000
_cell.length_c   1.000
_cell.angle_alpha   90.00
_cell.angle_beta   90.00
_cell.angle_gamma   90.00
#
_symmetry.space_group_name_H-M   'P 1'
#
loop_
_entity.id
_entity.type
_entity.pdbx_description
1 polymer ?
#
loop_
_entity_poly.entity_id
_entity_poly.type
_entity_poly.pdbx_seq_one_letter_code
_entity_poly.pdbx_strand_id
1 'polypeptide(L)'
;MSKITLQAIADQLGISKFAVSRALSGKGGVSDDTRARVHAKAIALGYLKAAGAAQRSAIHIVFHDHDPVNSELWMQMQNGIQSEAALSGYEVQLHWTRSAQQIENVARASAGVVLVGQHEPETLDALRRTGKPVVRLGWVAPLDPVDQVTGADHEAGSAIGQYLRERGHRIVGFVHGTRVLRGRMERFFGLTEAFVGCEGAQVLELRYGEEGFAASFQSLTAEGHRPTALFCSHDGLAVHVVSELHRLGYKVPSDVSIVGYGDFAAAMQISPPLTTIRLPGEDMGTAAFRLLLERMNGNRRQLPPQRVMVVPKLIERESVATREAELTPHSV
;
A
#
# COMPACT_ATOMS: atom_id res chain seq x y z
N MET A 1 -40.64 25.12 16.86
CA MET A 1 -39.76 25.10 15.64
C MET A 1 -40.16 23.91 14.79
N SER A 2 -40.52 24.11 13.55
CA SER A 2 -41.00 23.03 12.65
C SER A 2 -39.83 22.08 12.34
N LYS A 3 -40.09 20.78 12.40
CA LYS A 3 -39.10 19.73 12.16
C LYS A 3 -38.73 19.76 10.67
N ILE A 4 -37.47 20.06 10.34
CA ILE A 4 -36.98 20.09 8.98
C ILE A 4 -37.09 18.70 8.35
N THR A 5 -37.58 18.61 7.10
CA THR A 5 -37.86 17.34 6.43
C THR A 5 -36.95 17.16 5.21
N LEU A 6 -36.81 15.91 4.75
CA LEU A 6 -36.12 15.60 3.49
C LEU A 6 -36.73 16.35 2.28
N GLN A 7 -38.04 16.64 2.35
CA GLN A 7 -38.71 17.41 1.33
C GLN A 7 -38.22 18.85 1.29
N ALA A 8 -38.04 19.49 2.44
CA ALA A 8 -37.53 20.86 2.49
C ALA A 8 -36.11 21.01 1.92
N ILE A 9 -35.27 19.98 2.07
CA ILE A 9 -33.95 19.94 1.46
C ILE A 9 -34.06 19.77 -0.05
N ALA A 10 -34.93 18.89 -0.52
CA ALA A 10 -35.20 18.61 -1.91
C ALA A 10 -35.66 19.86 -2.65
N ASP A 11 -36.64 20.57 -2.09
CA ASP A 11 -37.20 21.80 -2.65
C ASP A 11 -36.14 22.91 -2.82
N GLN A 12 -35.25 23.05 -1.84
CA GLN A 12 -34.18 24.09 -1.88
C GLN A 12 -33.04 23.76 -2.85
N LEU A 13 -32.86 22.49 -3.20
CA LEU A 13 -31.81 22.06 -4.12
C LEU A 13 -32.34 21.78 -5.53
N GLY A 14 -33.66 21.83 -5.73
CA GLY A 14 -34.29 21.53 -7.02
C GLY A 14 -34.12 20.05 -7.44
N ILE A 15 -34.06 19.12 -6.48
CA ILE A 15 -33.92 17.69 -6.75
C ILE A 15 -35.02 16.87 -6.07
N SER A 16 -35.16 15.62 -6.44
CA SER A 16 -36.18 14.76 -5.83
C SER A 16 -35.88 14.39 -4.38
N LYS A 17 -36.91 14.23 -3.55
CA LYS A 17 -36.80 13.70 -2.17
C LYS A 17 -36.08 12.35 -2.15
N PHE A 18 -36.23 11.54 -3.20
CA PHE A 18 -35.55 10.25 -3.35
C PHE A 18 -34.04 10.43 -3.53
N ALA A 19 -33.64 11.40 -4.37
CA ALA A 19 -32.22 11.74 -4.55
C ALA A 19 -31.59 12.23 -3.24
N VAL A 20 -32.28 13.08 -2.48
CA VAL A 20 -31.83 13.52 -1.15
C VAL A 20 -31.67 12.34 -0.20
N SER A 21 -32.64 11.44 -0.14
CA SER A 21 -32.58 10.25 0.72
C SER A 21 -31.39 9.34 0.35
N ARG A 22 -31.15 9.13 -0.94
CA ARG A 22 -30.01 8.32 -1.42
C ARG A 22 -28.67 9.00 -1.14
N ALA A 23 -28.58 10.31 -1.36
CA ALA A 23 -27.38 11.08 -1.05
C ALA A 23 -27.01 10.97 0.44
N LEU A 24 -27.97 11.13 1.34
CA LEU A 24 -27.77 11.06 2.79
C LEU A 24 -27.53 9.64 3.32
N SER A 25 -28.04 8.61 2.64
CA SER A 25 -27.88 7.21 3.03
C SER A 25 -26.68 6.51 2.37
N GLY A 26 -25.86 7.23 1.60
CA GLY A 26 -24.68 6.65 0.94
C GLY A 26 -24.96 5.69 -0.21
N LYS A 27 -26.24 5.53 -0.63
CA LYS A 27 -26.63 4.60 -1.71
C LYS A 27 -26.24 5.14 -3.08
N GLY A 28 -25.85 4.26 -4.00
CA GLY A 28 -25.47 4.60 -5.37
C GLY A 28 -26.63 5.24 -6.18
N GLY A 29 -26.30 5.87 -7.34
CA GLY A 29 -27.27 6.52 -8.23
C GLY A 29 -27.46 8.02 -7.98
N VAL A 30 -26.53 8.64 -7.28
CA VAL A 30 -26.39 10.09 -7.09
C VAL A 30 -24.91 10.44 -7.30
N SER A 31 -24.61 11.48 -8.10
CA SER A 31 -23.23 11.93 -8.30
C SER A 31 -22.62 12.47 -7.02
N ASP A 32 -21.28 12.43 -6.92
CA ASP A 32 -20.56 12.92 -5.73
C ASP A 32 -20.77 14.43 -5.52
N ASP A 33 -20.86 15.22 -6.59
CA ASP A 33 -21.21 16.64 -6.51
C ASP A 33 -22.63 16.83 -5.89
N THR A 34 -23.61 16.09 -6.38
CA THR A 34 -24.96 16.16 -5.82
C THR A 34 -24.99 15.72 -4.36
N ARG A 35 -24.21 14.69 -4.02
CA ARG A 35 -24.06 14.21 -2.62
C ARG A 35 -23.49 15.31 -1.73
N ALA A 36 -22.41 15.97 -2.16
CA ALA A 36 -21.78 17.06 -1.41
C ALA A 36 -22.75 18.23 -1.20
N ARG A 37 -23.49 18.64 -2.25
CA ARG A 37 -24.49 19.69 -2.17
C ARG A 37 -25.64 19.37 -1.23
N VAL A 38 -26.13 18.14 -1.22
CA VAL A 38 -27.17 17.66 -0.31
C VAL A 38 -26.70 17.68 1.15
N HIS A 39 -25.50 17.19 1.42
CA HIS A 39 -24.90 17.23 2.76
C HIS A 39 -24.72 18.66 3.28
N ALA A 40 -24.13 19.53 2.48
CA ALA A 40 -23.95 20.95 2.84
C ALA A 40 -25.29 21.63 3.16
N LYS A 41 -26.33 21.38 2.36
CA LYS A 41 -27.66 21.96 2.56
C LYS A 41 -28.38 21.38 3.76
N ALA A 42 -28.26 20.07 4.01
CA ALA A 42 -28.83 19.40 5.19
C ALA A 42 -28.23 19.95 6.50
N ILE A 43 -26.94 20.28 6.50
CA ILE A 43 -26.26 20.96 7.61
C ILE A 43 -26.78 22.38 7.76
N ALA A 44 -26.81 23.18 6.69
CA ALA A 44 -27.23 24.57 6.72
C ALA A 44 -28.67 24.74 7.21
N LEU A 45 -29.54 23.77 6.96
CA LEU A 45 -30.90 23.76 7.40
C LEU A 45 -31.09 23.13 8.82
N GLY A 46 -30.03 22.55 9.41
CA GLY A 46 -30.10 21.87 10.69
C GLY A 46 -30.84 20.52 10.69
N TYR A 47 -31.02 19.91 9.50
CA TYR A 47 -31.55 18.55 9.34
C TYR A 47 -30.51 17.49 9.74
N LEU A 48 -29.28 17.67 9.25
CA LEU A 48 -28.12 17.09 9.88
C LEU A 48 -27.64 18.13 10.88
N LYS A 49 -27.42 17.76 12.11
CA LYS A 49 -26.61 18.63 12.98
C LYS A 49 -25.33 18.90 12.17
N ALA A 50 -25.02 20.16 11.91
CA ALA A 50 -23.65 20.53 11.66
C ALA A 50 -22.89 19.78 12.75
N ALA A 51 -21.97 18.91 12.39
CA ALA A 51 -21.08 18.30 13.37
C ALA A 51 -20.60 19.48 14.20
N GLY A 52 -21.24 19.66 15.37
CA GLY A 52 -21.22 20.93 16.08
C GLY A 52 -19.79 21.27 16.39
N ALA A 53 -19.54 22.51 16.79
CA ALA A 53 -18.36 22.94 17.51
C ALA A 53 -18.13 22.22 18.87
N ALA A 54 -18.73 21.07 19.11
CA ALA A 54 -18.27 19.96 19.93
C ALA A 54 -17.08 19.38 19.17
N GLN A 55 -15.86 19.64 19.67
CA GLN A 55 -14.59 19.03 19.34
C GLN A 55 -14.75 17.87 18.35
N ARG A 56 -14.52 18.16 17.02
CA ARG A 56 -14.68 17.15 15.98
C ARG A 56 -13.88 15.95 16.42
N SER A 57 -14.52 14.80 16.54
CA SER A 57 -13.83 13.60 17.01
C SER A 57 -12.68 13.33 16.06
N ALA A 58 -11.45 13.50 16.53
CA ALA A 58 -10.27 13.30 15.73
C ALA A 58 -9.97 11.81 15.62
N ILE A 59 -9.59 11.35 14.43
CA ILE A 59 -8.88 10.11 14.26
C ILE A 59 -7.38 10.39 14.19
N HIS A 60 -6.60 9.43 14.63
CA HIS A 60 -5.17 9.60 14.68
C HIS A 60 -4.49 8.57 13.76
N ILE A 61 -3.61 9.04 12.90
CA ILE A 61 -2.70 8.21 12.11
C ILE A 61 -1.38 8.19 12.86
N VAL A 62 -0.90 6.99 13.19
CA VAL A 62 0.36 6.81 13.90
C VAL A 62 1.33 6.07 13.00
N PHE A 63 2.38 6.76 12.58
CA PHE A 63 3.50 6.18 11.85
C PHE A 63 4.56 5.70 12.85
N HIS A 64 5.14 4.54 12.56
CA HIS A 64 6.18 3.95 13.41
C HIS A 64 7.44 4.84 13.49
N ASP A 65 7.89 5.34 12.34
CA ASP A 65 9.04 6.25 12.22
C ASP A 65 9.01 7.02 10.89
N HIS A 66 9.99 7.90 10.70
CA HIS A 66 10.27 8.52 9.42
C HIS A 66 11.06 7.53 8.56
N ASP A 67 10.39 6.81 7.66
CA ASP A 67 11.03 5.92 6.69
C ASP A 67 11.09 6.60 5.31
N PRO A 68 12.26 7.11 4.90
CA PRO A 68 12.40 7.80 3.61
C PRO A 68 12.04 6.90 2.42
N VAL A 69 12.23 5.60 2.55
CA VAL A 69 11.99 4.61 1.48
C VAL A 69 10.50 4.48 1.16
N ASN A 70 9.64 4.55 2.18
CA ASN A 70 8.20 4.42 2.03
C ASN A 70 7.45 5.76 2.13
N SER A 71 8.16 6.89 2.15
CA SER A 71 7.56 8.21 2.39
C SER A 71 6.48 8.57 1.37
N GLU A 72 6.68 8.29 0.09
CA GLU A 72 5.70 8.55 -0.96
C GLU A 72 4.44 7.69 -0.78
N LEU A 73 4.60 6.40 -0.45
CA LEU A 73 3.47 5.51 -0.16
C LEU A 73 2.69 5.97 1.06
N TRP A 74 3.38 6.38 2.12
CA TRP A 74 2.74 6.86 3.34
C TRP A 74 1.97 8.15 3.12
N MET A 75 2.51 9.06 2.31
CA MET A 75 1.81 10.27 1.90
C MET A 75 0.53 9.95 1.10
N GLN A 76 0.58 9.02 0.17
CA GLN A 76 -0.61 8.56 -0.57
C GLN A 76 -1.66 7.94 0.37
N MET A 77 -1.24 7.04 1.28
CA MET A 77 -2.12 6.45 2.29
C MET A 77 -2.75 7.52 3.18
N GLN A 78 -1.97 8.49 3.64
CA GLN A 78 -2.45 9.63 4.42
C GLN A 78 -3.50 10.43 3.64
N ASN A 79 -3.26 10.74 2.36
CA ASN A 79 -4.20 11.48 1.52
C ASN A 79 -5.54 10.75 1.40
N GLY A 80 -5.52 9.43 1.18
CA GLY A 80 -6.73 8.61 1.13
C GLY A 80 -7.53 8.66 2.44
N ILE A 81 -6.85 8.53 3.59
CA ILE A 81 -7.48 8.64 4.91
C ILE A 81 -8.06 10.03 5.12
N GLN A 82 -7.30 11.10 4.82
CA GLN A 82 -7.72 12.48 5.05
C GLN A 82 -8.93 12.86 4.19
N SER A 83 -8.93 12.46 2.92
CA SER A 83 -10.03 12.72 2.00
C SER A 83 -11.33 12.06 2.48
N GLU A 84 -11.29 10.80 2.86
CA GLU A 84 -12.47 10.05 3.32
C GLU A 84 -12.93 10.50 4.72
N ALA A 85 -12.00 10.84 5.61
CA ALA A 85 -12.29 11.38 6.94
C ALA A 85 -13.01 12.74 6.84
N ALA A 86 -12.54 13.62 5.95
CA ALA A 86 -13.16 14.92 5.72
C ALA A 86 -14.62 14.78 5.24
N LEU A 87 -14.88 13.83 4.30
CA LEU A 87 -16.23 13.53 3.82
C LEU A 87 -17.14 13.01 4.95
N SER A 88 -16.57 12.35 5.94
CA SER A 88 -17.27 11.78 7.09
C SER A 88 -17.32 12.72 8.30
N GLY A 89 -16.76 13.93 8.21
CA GLY A 89 -16.80 14.96 9.26
C GLY A 89 -15.80 14.75 10.40
N TYR A 90 -14.74 13.95 10.18
CA TYR A 90 -13.66 13.72 11.13
C TYR A 90 -12.45 14.61 10.80
N GLU A 91 -11.72 14.99 11.85
CA GLU A 91 -10.39 15.58 11.74
C GLU A 91 -9.32 14.48 11.81
N VAL A 92 -8.18 14.69 11.14
CA VAL A 92 -7.07 13.76 11.14
C VAL A 92 -5.87 14.40 11.81
N GLN A 93 -5.29 13.71 12.79
CA GLN A 93 -4.05 14.10 13.44
C GLN A 93 -2.95 13.07 13.17
N LEU A 94 -1.74 13.55 12.91
CA LEU A 94 -0.60 12.72 12.53
C LEU A 94 0.39 12.64 13.67
N HIS A 95 0.92 11.44 13.91
CA HIS A 95 1.93 11.17 14.93
C HIS A 95 3.02 10.28 14.38
N TRP A 96 4.25 10.54 14.78
CA TRP A 96 5.42 9.69 14.50
C TRP A 96 6.02 9.27 15.83
N THR A 97 5.81 8.03 16.24
CA THR A 97 6.30 7.53 17.52
C THR A 97 6.34 6.01 17.56
N ARG A 98 7.34 5.48 18.27
CA ARG A 98 7.49 4.06 18.61
C ARG A 98 7.04 3.76 20.04
N SER A 99 6.78 4.78 20.85
CA SER A 99 6.45 4.62 22.25
C SER A 99 5.02 4.10 22.43
N ALA A 100 4.87 2.89 22.93
CA ALA A 100 3.57 2.30 23.26
C ALA A 100 2.76 3.19 24.22
N GLN A 101 3.42 3.84 25.19
CA GLN A 101 2.75 4.76 26.13
C GLN A 101 2.23 6.01 25.43
N GLN A 102 2.98 6.61 24.51
CA GLN A 102 2.51 7.77 23.73
C GLN A 102 1.34 7.37 22.83
N ILE A 103 1.42 6.22 22.18
CA ILE A 103 0.35 5.70 21.31
C ILE A 103 -0.91 5.43 22.14
N GLU A 104 -0.79 4.87 23.34
CA GLU A 104 -1.93 4.67 24.25
C GLU A 104 -2.59 6.01 24.63
N ASN A 105 -1.80 7.04 24.96
CA ASN A 105 -2.31 8.37 25.29
C ASN A 105 -3.04 9.00 24.10
N VAL A 106 -2.45 8.93 22.90
CA VAL A 106 -3.05 9.38 21.65
C VAL A 106 -4.39 8.66 21.41
N ALA A 107 -4.42 7.34 21.57
CA ALA A 107 -5.63 6.55 21.35
C ALA A 107 -6.75 6.90 22.33
N ARG A 108 -6.43 7.14 23.61
CA ARG A 108 -7.45 7.55 24.61
C ARG A 108 -8.16 8.85 24.23
N ALA A 109 -7.46 9.79 23.59
CA ALA A 109 -8.00 11.06 23.13
C ALA A 109 -8.69 10.98 21.76
N SER A 110 -8.59 9.86 21.06
CA SER A 110 -9.08 9.70 19.67
C SER A 110 -10.46 9.05 19.60
N ALA A 111 -11.13 9.20 18.44
CA ALA A 111 -12.28 8.38 18.07
C ALA A 111 -11.84 6.98 17.57
N GLY A 112 -10.68 6.90 16.94
CA GLY A 112 -10.07 5.67 16.42
C GLY A 112 -8.66 5.93 15.93
N VAL A 113 -7.89 4.86 15.72
CA VAL A 113 -6.46 4.91 15.34
C VAL A 113 -6.19 4.10 14.09
N VAL A 114 -5.43 4.66 13.16
CA VAL A 114 -4.78 3.93 12.07
C VAL A 114 -3.29 3.82 12.38
N LEU A 115 -2.78 2.59 12.51
CA LEU A 115 -1.35 2.31 12.65
C LEU A 115 -0.73 2.05 11.29
N VAL A 116 0.22 2.87 10.86
CA VAL A 116 0.90 2.74 9.57
C VAL A 116 2.29 2.12 9.75
N GLY A 117 2.54 1.05 9.02
CA GLY A 117 3.82 0.33 9.06
C GLY A 117 3.93 -0.65 10.23
N GLN A 118 5.18 -1.04 10.53
CA GLN A 118 5.49 -2.00 11.57
C GLN A 118 5.43 -1.35 12.95
N HIS A 119 4.65 -1.93 13.86
CA HIS A 119 4.64 -1.56 15.26
C HIS A 119 4.87 -2.80 16.11
N GLU A 120 5.51 -2.62 17.26
CA GLU A 120 5.81 -3.70 18.19
C GLU A 120 4.53 -4.28 18.82
N PRO A 121 4.54 -5.56 19.25
CA PRO A 121 3.37 -6.20 19.87
C PRO A 121 2.82 -5.42 21.06
N GLU A 122 3.68 -4.82 21.89
CA GLU A 122 3.31 -4.01 23.06
C GLU A 122 2.44 -2.81 22.70
N THR A 123 2.60 -2.27 21.50
CA THR A 123 1.76 -1.18 20.97
C THR A 123 0.32 -1.63 20.80
N LEU A 124 0.11 -2.83 20.25
CA LEU A 124 -1.24 -3.37 20.09
C LEU A 124 -1.90 -3.66 21.42
N ASP A 125 -1.15 -4.20 22.37
CA ASP A 125 -1.67 -4.46 23.71
C ASP A 125 -2.04 -3.16 24.45
N ALA A 126 -1.23 -2.10 24.27
CA ALA A 126 -1.53 -0.77 24.78
C ALA A 126 -2.83 -0.22 24.16
N LEU A 127 -3.00 -0.32 22.87
CA LEU A 127 -4.21 0.12 22.17
C LEU A 127 -5.45 -0.67 22.58
N ARG A 128 -5.35 -1.97 22.74
CA ARG A 128 -6.47 -2.82 23.22
C ARG A 128 -6.99 -2.38 24.56
N ARG A 129 -6.10 -2.01 25.49
CA ARG A 129 -6.50 -1.50 26.82
C ARG A 129 -7.35 -0.22 26.74
N THR A 130 -7.24 0.53 25.64
CA THR A 130 -8.05 1.75 25.46
C THR A 130 -9.48 1.46 25.03
N GLY A 131 -9.76 0.27 24.48
CA GLY A 131 -11.05 -0.10 23.89
C GLY A 131 -11.42 0.68 22.63
N LYS A 132 -10.48 1.45 22.08
CA LYS A 132 -10.69 2.24 20.86
C LYS A 132 -10.54 1.39 19.59
N PRO A 133 -11.31 1.67 18.54
CA PRO A 133 -11.12 1.04 17.23
C PRO A 133 -9.73 1.30 16.69
N VAL A 134 -9.11 0.24 16.12
CA VAL A 134 -7.79 0.27 15.52
C VAL A 134 -7.82 -0.47 14.20
N VAL A 135 -7.15 0.10 13.19
CA VAL A 135 -6.86 -0.56 11.89
C VAL A 135 -5.37 -0.45 11.63
N ARG A 136 -4.75 -1.54 11.16
CA ARG A 136 -3.37 -1.51 10.65
C ARG A 136 -3.34 -1.28 9.15
N LEU A 137 -2.37 -0.49 8.70
CA LEU A 137 -2.20 -0.12 7.30
C LEU A 137 -0.75 -0.35 6.86
N GLY A 138 -0.57 -1.06 5.75
CA GLY A 138 0.75 -1.34 5.17
C GLY A 138 1.60 -2.33 5.95
N TRP A 139 1.01 -3.06 6.88
CA TRP A 139 1.68 -4.12 7.65
C TRP A 139 0.76 -5.32 7.88
N VAL A 140 1.34 -6.52 7.78
CA VAL A 140 0.65 -7.79 8.05
C VAL A 140 1.38 -8.53 9.16
N ALA A 141 0.63 -8.93 10.18
CA ALA A 141 1.09 -9.88 11.18
C ALA A 141 0.18 -11.12 11.19
N PRO A 142 0.73 -12.33 11.36
CA PRO A 142 -0.07 -13.55 11.47
C PRO A 142 -1.03 -13.46 12.65
N LEU A 143 -2.30 -13.84 12.42
CA LEU A 143 -3.36 -13.89 13.44
C LEU A 143 -3.53 -12.59 14.26
N ASP A 144 -3.13 -11.48 13.69
CA ASP A 144 -3.31 -10.15 14.31
C ASP A 144 -4.81 -9.88 14.51
N PRO A 145 -5.25 -9.58 15.74
CA PRO A 145 -6.66 -9.48 16.09
C PRO A 145 -7.27 -8.10 15.83
N VAL A 146 -6.72 -7.34 14.88
CA VAL A 146 -7.24 -6.07 14.40
C VAL A 146 -7.42 -6.10 12.89
N ASP A 147 -8.31 -5.23 12.36
CA ASP A 147 -8.47 -5.10 10.93
C ASP A 147 -7.17 -4.61 10.28
N GLN A 148 -6.87 -5.13 9.09
CA GLN A 148 -5.65 -4.82 8.36
C GLN A 148 -5.96 -4.46 6.91
N VAL A 149 -5.26 -3.45 6.39
CA VAL A 149 -5.25 -3.11 4.96
C VAL A 149 -3.83 -3.14 4.45
N THR A 150 -3.61 -3.81 3.33
CA THR A 150 -2.28 -3.99 2.73
C THR A 150 -2.37 -4.07 1.21
N GLY A 151 -1.26 -3.94 0.51
CA GLY A 151 -1.15 -4.38 -0.88
C GLY A 151 -1.09 -5.90 -0.97
N ALA A 152 -1.40 -6.45 -2.13
CA ALA A 152 -1.27 -7.87 -2.42
C ALA A 152 0.18 -8.20 -2.80
N ASP A 153 1.10 -8.15 -1.83
CA ASP A 153 2.55 -8.29 -2.05
C ASP A 153 2.95 -9.63 -2.68
N HIS A 154 2.34 -10.73 -2.23
CA HIS A 154 2.61 -12.06 -2.78
C HIS A 154 2.16 -12.16 -4.25
N GLU A 155 0.94 -11.72 -4.55
CA GLU A 155 0.39 -11.71 -5.91
C GLU A 155 1.23 -10.83 -6.84
N ALA A 156 1.70 -9.67 -6.34
CA ALA A 156 2.60 -8.80 -7.10
C ALA A 156 3.93 -9.49 -7.42
N GLY A 157 4.50 -10.23 -6.47
CA GLY A 157 5.71 -11.03 -6.68
C GLY A 157 5.49 -12.11 -7.74
N SER A 158 4.37 -12.84 -7.66
CA SER A 158 3.99 -13.86 -8.63
C SER A 158 3.76 -13.26 -10.02
N ALA A 159 3.08 -12.13 -10.13
CA ALA A 159 2.86 -11.43 -11.40
C ALA A 159 4.17 -10.99 -12.07
N ILE A 160 5.12 -10.46 -11.28
CA ILE A 160 6.46 -10.13 -11.79
C ILE A 160 7.19 -11.39 -12.27
N GLY A 161 7.11 -12.48 -11.51
CA GLY A 161 7.71 -13.75 -11.92
C GLY A 161 7.16 -14.27 -13.25
N GLN A 162 5.84 -14.24 -13.41
CA GLN A 162 5.17 -14.61 -14.67
C GLN A 162 5.59 -13.69 -15.82
N TYR A 163 5.59 -12.39 -15.60
CA TYR A 163 6.01 -11.37 -16.56
C TYR A 163 7.46 -11.59 -17.06
N LEU A 164 8.39 -11.88 -16.15
CA LEU A 164 9.79 -12.18 -16.49
C LEU A 164 9.92 -13.52 -17.22
N ARG A 165 9.20 -14.54 -16.79
CA ARG A 165 9.18 -15.86 -17.43
C ARG A 165 8.67 -15.80 -18.86
N GLU A 166 7.59 -15.06 -19.12
CA GLU A 166 7.03 -14.84 -20.48
C GLU A 166 8.02 -14.14 -21.41
N ARG A 167 8.93 -13.33 -20.85
CA ARG A 167 10.04 -12.69 -21.57
C ARG A 167 11.31 -13.51 -21.66
N GLY A 168 11.24 -14.81 -21.36
CA GLY A 168 12.34 -15.75 -21.53
C GLY A 168 13.35 -15.76 -20.38
N HIS A 169 13.17 -15.01 -19.31
CA HIS A 169 14.06 -15.07 -18.16
C HIS A 169 13.88 -16.40 -17.41
N ARG A 170 14.99 -17.05 -17.04
CA ARG A 170 15.01 -18.30 -16.29
C ARG A 170 15.78 -18.18 -14.98
N ILE A 171 16.90 -17.46 -14.97
CA ILE A 171 17.68 -17.17 -13.77
C ILE A 171 17.38 -15.73 -13.36
N VAL A 172 16.68 -15.58 -12.23
CA VAL A 172 16.20 -14.29 -11.73
C VAL A 172 16.71 -14.08 -10.30
N GLY A 173 17.22 -12.89 -10.00
CA GLY A 173 17.61 -12.52 -8.65
C GLY A 173 16.53 -11.67 -7.96
N PHE A 174 16.27 -11.93 -6.69
CA PHE A 174 15.52 -11.01 -5.83
C PHE A 174 16.50 -10.24 -4.94
N VAL A 175 16.47 -8.90 -5.03
CA VAL A 175 17.37 -8.04 -4.27
C VAL A 175 16.65 -7.52 -3.02
N HIS A 176 17.04 -8.06 -1.86
CA HIS A 176 16.55 -7.61 -0.57
C HIS A 176 17.19 -6.27 -0.18
N GLY A 177 16.41 -5.37 0.40
CA GLY A 177 16.95 -4.18 1.05
C GLY A 177 17.54 -4.52 2.43
N THR A 178 18.07 -3.50 3.09
CA THR A 178 18.72 -3.63 4.42
C THR A 178 17.78 -4.10 5.54
N ARG A 179 16.46 -3.89 5.39
CA ARG A 179 15.46 -4.28 6.40
C ARG A 179 14.62 -5.46 5.91
N VAL A 180 14.49 -6.48 6.76
CA VAL A 180 13.59 -7.60 6.52
C VAL A 180 12.18 -7.17 6.92
N LEU A 181 11.34 -6.88 5.93
CA LEU A 181 9.93 -6.51 6.11
C LEU A 181 9.03 -7.62 5.53
N ARG A 182 7.94 -7.91 6.21
CA ARG A 182 7.02 -8.98 5.82
C ARG A 182 6.57 -8.85 4.35
N GLY A 183 6.13 -7.69 3.91
CA GLY A 183 5.71 -7.49 2.52
C GLY A 183 6.82 -7.81 1.51
N ARG A 184 8.09 -7.49 1.83
CA ARG A 184 9.23 -7.83 0.96
C ARG A 184 9.44 -9.34 0.87
N MET A 185 9.26 -10.06 1.96
CA MET A 185 9.32 -11.53 1.95
C MET A 185 8.18 -12.15 1.16
N GLU A 186 6.96 -11.60 1.27
CA GLU A 186 5.82 -12.06 0.47
C GLU A 186 6.07 -11.87 -1.03
N ARG A 187 6.71 -10.77 -1.46
CA ARG A 187 7.11 -10.55 -2.87
C ARG A 187 8.12 -11.59 -3.34
N PHE A 188 9.10 -11.92 -2.50
CA PHE A 188 10.07 -12.97 -2.79
C PHE A 188 9.41 -14.35 -2.93
N PHE A 189 8.50 -14.71 -2.02
CA PHE A 189 7.77 -15.98 -2.09
C PHE A 189 6.90 -16.05 -3.34
N GLY A 190 6.18 -14.97 -3.70
CA GLY A 190 5.40 -14.92 -4.92
C GLY A 190 6.26 -15.03 -6.19
N LEU A 191 7.41 -14.35 -6.22
CA LEU A 191 8.39 -14.50 -7.30
C LEU A 191 8.83 -15.96 -7.44
N THR A 192 9.19 -16.60 -6.33
CA THR A 192 9.68 -17.99 -6.32
C THR A 192 8.58 -18.95 -6.80
N GLU A 193 7.35 -18.76 -6.35
CA GLU A 193 6.19 -19.56 -6.77
C GLU A 193 6.01 -19.56 -8.29
N ALA A 194 6.19 -18.41 -8.96
CA ALA A 194 6.02 -18.27 -10.40
C ALA A 194 7.01 -19.11 -11.23
N PHE A 195 8.11 -19.54 -10.62
CA PHE A 195 9.15 -20.35 -11.27
C PHE A 195 9.11 -21.83 -10.85
N VAL A 196 8.20 -22.23 -9.96
CA VAL A 196 8.03 -23.64 -9.57
C VAL A 196 7.65 -24.48 -10.79
N GLY A 197 8.36 -25.58 -10.99
CA GLY A 197 8.14 -26.50 -12.12
C GLY A 197 8.65 -26.02 -13.47
N CYS A 198 9.33 -24.86 -13.54
CA CYS A 198 9.97 -24.40 -14.76
C CYS A 198 11.37 -25.01 -14.90
N GLU A 199 11.59 -25.78 -15.94
CA GLU A 199 12.89 -26.42 -16.20
C GLU A 199 14.00 -25.38 -16.40
N GLY A 200 15.14 -25.59 -15.73
CA GLY A 200 16.30 -24.70 -15.78
C GLY A 200 16.12 -23.35 -15.09
N ALA A 201 14.99 -23.15 -14.40
CA ALA A 201 14.73 -21.90 -13.71
C ALA A 201 15.36 -21.88 -12.30
N GLN A 202 15.88 -20.72 -11.92
CA GLN A 202 16.41 -20.43 -10.59
C GLN A 202 15.97 -19.05 -10.12
N VAL A 203 15.54 -18.97 -8.86
CA VAL A 203 15.34 -17.70 -8.17
C VAL A 203 16.41 -17.57 -7.08
N LEU A 204 17.25 -16.57 -7.20
CA LEU A 204 18.42 -16.33 -6.37
C LEU A 204 18.15 -15.17 -5.42
N GLU A 205 18.64 -15.27 -4.17
CA GLU A 205 18.57 -14.18 -3.22
C GLU A 205 19.87 -13.37 -3.21
N LEU A 206 19.75 -12.06 -3.37
CA LEU A 206 20.83 -11.10 -3.19
C LEU A 206 20.48 -10.16 -2.05
N ARG A 207 21.45 -9.76 -1.28
CA ARG A 207 21.27 -8.80 -0.18
C ARG A 207 22.07 -7.54 -0.46
N TYR A 208 21.40 -6.40 -0.31
CA TYR A 208 22.07 -5.12 -0.24
C TYR A 208 22.64 -4.96 1.18
N GLY A 209 23.88 -5.41 1.38
CA GLY A 209 24.57 -5.36 2.67
C GLY A 209 25.38 -4.08 2.87
N GLU A 210 26.27 -4.06 3.89
CA GLU A 210 27.18 -2.94 4.16
C GLU A 210 28.16 -2.70 3.01
N GLU A 211 28.56 -3.75 2.30
CA GLU A 211 29.45 -3.71 1.13
C GLU A 211 28.73 -3.35 -0.19
N GLY A 212 27.41 -3.07 -0.12
CA GLY A 212 26.58 -2.76 -1.28
C GLY A 212 26.06 -3.99 -2.01
N PHE A 213 25.41 -3.76 -3.17
CA PHE A 213 24.92 -4.81 -4.05
C PHE A 213 26.02 -5.48 -4.86
N ALA A 214 27.04 -4.71 -5.30
CA ALA A 214 28.09 -5.18 -6.20
C ALA A 214 28.83 -6.40 -5.67
N ALA A 215 29.19 -6.41 -4.38
CA ALA A 215 29.88 -7.53 -3.74
C ALA A 215 29.04 -8.81 -3.78
N SER A 216 27.77 -8.74 -3.41
CA SER A 216 26.83 -9.86 -3.45
C SER A 216 26.64 -10.39 -4.87
N PHE A 217 26.51 -9.49 -5.84
CA PHE A 217 26.35 -9.85 -7.26
C PHE A 217 27.60 -10.50 -7.86
N GLN A 218 28.79 -9.98 -7.52
CA GLN A 218 30.08 -10.53 -7.98
C GLN A 218 30.34 -11.92 -7.39
N SER A 219 30.05 -12.14 -6.10
CA SER A 219 30.15 -13.46 -5.48
C SER A 219 29.28 -14.48 -6.21
N LEU A 220 28.01 -14.13 -6.43
CA LEU A 220 27.05 -14.99 -7.11
C LEU A 220 27.47 -15.31 -8.56
N THR A 221 28.04 -14.33 -9.28
CA THR A 221 28.53 -14.55 -10.66
C THR A 221 29.83 -15.36 -10.67
N ALA A 222 30.71 -15.25 -9.67
CA ALA A 222 31.91 -16.07 -9.51
C ALA A 222 31.58 -17.55 -9.24
N GLU A 223 30.44 -17.82 -8.57
CA GLU A 223 29.88 -19.16 -8.36
C GLU A 223 29.24 -19.75 -9.61
N GLY A 224 29.22 -19.02 -10.73
CA GLY A 224 28.68 -19.45 -12.01
C GLY A 224 27.22 -19.10 -12.26
N HIS A 225 26.54 -18.45 -11.32
CA HIS A 225 25.18 -17.98 -11.50
C HIS A 225 25.13 -16.70 -12.34
N ARG A 226 24.23 -16.64 -13.32
CA ARG A 226 24.11 -15.51 -14.24
C ARG A 226 22.66 -15.04 -14.32
N PRO A 227 22.17 -14.29 -13.32
CA PRO A 227 20.81 -13.77 -13.37
C PRO A 227 20.66 -12.80 -14.55
N THR A 228 19.64 -13.03 -15.38
CA THR A 228 19.31 -12.18 -16.52
C THR A 228 18.27 -11.11 -16.18
N ALA A 229 17.65 -11.22 -15.00
CA ALA A 229 16.75 -10.21 -14.46
C ALA A 229 16.89 -10.11 -12.94
N LEU A 230 16.68 -8.92 -12.39
CA LEU A 230 16.65 -8.67 -10.97
C LEU A 230 15.34 -7.98 -10.58
N PHE A 231 14.67 -8.50 -9.58
CA PHE A 231 13.54 -7.85 -8.93
C PHE A 231 14.02 -7.21 -7.62
N CYS A 232 14.03 -5.90 -7.57
CA CYS A 232 14.44 -5.13 -6.41
C CYS A 232 13.25 -4.87 -5.48
N SER A 233 13.42 -5.04 -4.18
CA SER A 233 12.35 -4.95 -3.19
C SER A 233 11.64 -3.58 -3.12
N HIS A 234 12.21 -2.51 -3.70
CA HIS A 234 11.59 -1.21 -3.94
C HIS A 234 12.37 -0.39 -4.98
N ASP A 235 11.74 0.65 -5.55
CA ASP A 235 12.32 1.44 -6.65
C ASP A 235 13.62 2.15 -6.26
N GLY A 236 13.69 2.71 -5.05
CA GLY A 236 14.94 3.35 -4.58
C GLY A 236 16.12 2.38 -4.55
N LEU A 237 15.89 1.11 -4.19
CA LEU A 237 16.92 0.08 -4.27
C LEU A 237 17.26 -0.24 -5.74
N ALA A 238 16.27 -0.31 -6.61
CA ALA A 238 16.48 -0.57 -8.05
C ALA A 238 17.38 0.50 -8.68
N VAL A 239 17.22 1.78 -8.31
CA VAL A 239 18.10 2.88 -8.74
C VAL A 239 19.55 2.64 -8.34
N HIS A 240 19.79 2.25 -7.08
CA HIS A 240 21.14 1.91 -6.61
C HIS A 240 21.71 0.70 -7.36
N VAL A 241 20.93 -0.35 -7.54
CA VAL A 241 21.32 -1.57 -8.25
C VAL A 241 21.72 -1.24 -9.71
N VAL A 242 20.93 -0.45 -10.44
CA VAL A 242 21.24 -0.02 -11.81
C VAL A 242 22.56 0.76 -11.84
N SER A 243 22.77 1.69 -10.90
CA SER A 243 24.03 2.45 -10.82
C SER A 243 25.24 1.54 -10.57
N GLU A 244 25.12 0.56 -9.66
CA GLU A 244 26.22 -0.38 -9.40
C GLU A 244 26.46 -1.34 -10.57
N LEU A 245 25.43 -1.83 -11.27
CA LEU A 245 25.57 -2.63 -12.48
C LEU A 245 26.31 -1.87 -13.58
N HIS A 246 25.97 -0.60 -13.81
CA HIS A 246 26.70 0.24 -14.78
C HIS A 246 28.17 0.40 -14.42
N ARG A 247 28.51 0.55 -13.13
CA ARG A 247 29.91 0.61 -12.67
C ARG A 247 30.66 -0.72 -12.88
N LEU A 248 29.95 -1.85 -12.85
CA LEU A 248 30.46 -3.17 -13.17
C LEU A 248 30.52 -3.46 -14.68
N GLY A 249 30.07 -2.53 -15.53
CA GLY A 249 30.09 -2.65 -17.00
C GLY A 249 28.86 -3.32 -17.59
N TYR A 250 27.84 -3.65 -16.78
CA TYR A 250 26.59 -4.22 -17.27
C TYR A 250 25.65 -3.14 -17.81
N LYS A 251 24.92 -3.45 -18.85
CA LYS A 251 23.90 -2.59 -19.47
C LYS A 251 22.50 -3.06 -19.08
N VAL A 252 21.65 -2.11 -18.68
CA VAL A 252 20.23 -2.34 -18.41
C VAL A 252 19.44 -1.79 -19.60
N PRO A 253 18.53 -2.58 -20.22
CA PRO A 253 18.14 -3.96 -19.86
C PRO A 253 18.90 -5.05 -20.61
N SER A 254 19.84 -4.72 -21.55
CA SER A 254 20.42 -5.69 -22.50
C SER A 254 21.19 -6.83 -21.83
N ASP A 255 21.95 -6.57 -20.77
CA ASP A 255 22.67 -7.60 -20.04
C ASP A 255 21.86 -8.13 -18.86
N VAL A 256 21.25 -7.22 -18.07
CA VAL A 256 20.42 -7.56 -16.92
C VAL A 256 19.17 -6.66 -16.91
N SER A 257 18.01 -7.27 -16.93
CA SER A 257 16.71 -6.59 -16.76
C SER A 257 16.46 -6.24 -15.30
N ILE A 258 15.84 -5.09 -15.04
CA ILE A 258 15.55 -4.64 -13.67
C ILE A 258 14.06 -4.36 -13.51
N VAL A 259 13.48 -4.88 -12.42
CA VAL A 259 12.12 -4.57 -11.99
C VAL A 259 12.16 -3.95 -10.60
N GLY A 260 11.41 -2.86 -10.40
CA GLY A 260 11.23 -2.17 -9.14
C GLY A 260 9.91 -2.52 -8.43
N TYR A 261 9.59 -1.76 -7.37
CA TYR A 261 8.34 -1.87 -6.63
C TYR A 261 8.02 -0.55 -5.93
N GLY A 262 6.84 -0.01 -6.17
CA GLY A 262 6.30 1.23 -5.58
C GLY A 262 5.73 2.17 -6.63
N ASP A 263 6.36 2.25 -7.79
CA ASP A 263 6.13 3.26 -8.84
C ASP A 263 6.30 4.69 -8.30
N PHE A 264 7.36 4.86 -7.50
CA PHE A 264 7.75 6.14 -6.92
C PHE A 264 8.46 7.02 -7.95
N ALA A 265 8.63 8.31 -7.63
CA ALA A 265 9.28 9.28 -8.52
C ALA A 265 10.63 8.79 -9.06
N ALA A 266 11.40 8.08 -8.26
CA ALA A 266 12.68 7.49 -8.65
C ALA A 266 12.57 6.55 -9.85
N ALA A 267 11.47 5.83 -10.03
CA ALA A 267 11.26 4.90 -11.13
C ALA A 267 11.23 5.59 -12.51
N MET A 268 10.81 6.85 -12.54
CA MET A 268 10.76 7.67 -13.77
C MET A 268 12.00 8.53 -13.99
N GLN A 269 12.80 8.76 -12.95
CA GLN A 269 13.96 9.66 -12.98
C GLN A 269 15.27 8.96 -13.38
N ILE A 270 15.25 7.65 -13.48
CA ILE A 270 16.41 6.84 -13.91
C ILE A 270 16.33 6.51 -15.41
N SER A 271 17.48 6.23 -16.03
CA SER A 271 17.59 5.73 -17.41
C SER A 271 18.19 4.34 -17.42
N PRO A 272 17.49 3.35 -18.02
CA PRO A 272 16.12 3.44 -18.55
C PRO A 272 15.07 3.55 -17.42
N PRO A 273 13.88 4.12 -17.72
CA PRO A 273 12.76 4.16 -16.75
C PRO A 273 12.36 2.76 -16.30
N LEU A 274 12.08 2.59 -15.00
CA LEU A 274 11.85 1.27 -14.39
C LEU A 274 10.46 0.70 -14.70
N THR A 275 10.42 -0.53 -15.18
CA THR A 275 9.28 -1.44 -15.02
C THR A 275 9.12 -1.72 -13.53
N THR A 276 7.93 -1.53 -12.99
CA THR A 276 7.69 -1.59 -11.54
C THR A 276 6.24 -1.97 -11.21
N ILE A 277 5.97 -2.20 -9.95
CA ILE A 277 4.61 -2.35 -9.42
C ILE A 277 4.15 -1.04 -8.81
N ARG A 278 2.98 -0.53 -9.24
CA ARG A 278 2.32 0.61 -8.60
C ARG A 278 1.40 0.12 -7.47
N LEU A 279 1.69 0.57 -6.27
CA LEU A 279 0.80 0.39 -5.12
C LEU A 279 -0.29 1.48 -5.12
N PRO A 280 -1.57 1.12 -4.96
CA PRO A 280 -2.66 2.08 -4.87
C PRO A 280 -2.75 2.64 -3.43
N GLY A 281 -1.76 3.44 -3.02
CA GLY A 281 -1.63 3.92 -1.63
C GLY A 281 -2.85 4.72 -1.16
N GLU A 282 -3.40 5.55 -2.03
CA GLU A 282 -4.59 6.36 -1.72
C GLU A 282 -5.83 5.48 -1.48
N ASP A 283 -6.06 4.46 -2.32
CA ASP A 283 -7.14 3.49 -2.13
C ASP A 283 -6.94 2.65 -0.86
N MET A 284 -5.70 2.31 -0.53
CA MET A 284 -5.36 1.62 0.72
C MET A 284 -5.71 2.48 1.94
N GLY A 285 -5.39 3.78 1.90
CA GLY A 285 -5.77 4.73 2.94
C GLY A 285 -7.28 4.87 3.09
N THR A 286 -7.99 5.02 1.98
CA THR A 286 -9.46 5.08 1.93
C THR A 286 -10.09 3.82 2.51
N ALA A 287 -9.61 2.64 2.15
CA ALA A 287 -10.10 1.37 2.68
C ALA A 287 -9.85 1.24 4.20
N ALA A 288 -8.69 1.68 4.68
CA ALA A 288 -8.37 1.66 6.11
C ALA A 288 -9.32 2.57 6.92
N PHE A 289 -9.59 3.78 6.43
CA PHE A 289 -10.53 4.67 7.10
C PHE A 289 -11.95 4.10 7.11
N ARG A 290 -12.43 3.52 6.00
CA ARG A 290 -13.75 2.91 5.92
C ARG A 290 -13.93 1.77 6.92
N LEU A 291 -12.94 0.88 7.05
CA LEU A 291 -12.94 -0.16 8.07
C LEU A 291 -12.98 0.43 9.48
N LEU A 292 -12.15 1.47 9.73
CA LEU A 292 -12.13 2.15 11.02
C LEU A 292 -13.50 2.76 11.35
N LEU A 293 -14.13 3.44 10.38
CA LEU A 293 -15.44 4.06 10.52
C LEU A 293 -16.54 3.04 10.85
N GLU A 294 -16.53 1.88 10.19
CA GLU A 294 -17.47 0.79 10.51
C GLU A 294 -17.32 0.29 11.96
N ARG A 295 -16.08 0.18 12.46
CA ARG A 295 -15.81 -0.17 13.86
C ARG A 295 -16.27 0.91 14.82
N MET A 296 -16.03 2.19 14.51
CA MET A 296 -16.44 3.34 15.32
C MET A 296 -17.96 3.44 15.43
N ASN A 297 -18.67 3.20 14.32
CA ASN A 297 -20.15 3.22 14.28
C ASN A 297 -20.80 1.99 14.93
N GLY A 298 -20.01 1.05 15.42
CA GLY A 298 -20.50 -0.17 16.06
C GLY A 298 -20.98 -1.27 15.12
N ASN A 299 -21.05 -1.03 13.80
CA ASN A 299 -21.55 -1.97 12.80
C ASN A 299 -20.74 -3.28 12.75
N ARG A 300 -19.48 -3.23 13.16
CA ARG A 300 -18.54 -4.37 13.13
C ARG A 300 -17.99 -4.77 14.49
N ARG A 301 -18.50 -4.25 15.61
CA ARG A 301 -17.93 -4.51 16.93
C ARG A 301 -17.81 -6.00 17.29
N GLN A 302 -18.77 -6.81 16.86
CA GLN A 302 -18.82 -8.25 17.15
C GLN A 302 -18.27 -9.12 16.00
N LEU A 303 -17.92 -8.52 14.84
CA LEU A 303 -17.37 -9.27 13.73
C LEU A 303 -15.87 -9.52 13.93
N PRO A 304 -15.37 -10.69 13.48
CA PRO A 304 -13.94 -10.95 13.51
C PRO A 304 -13.16 -9.90 12.71
N PRO A 305 -11.88 -9.68 13.03
CA PRO A 305 -11.00 -8.84 12.24
C PRO A 305 -10.92 -9.29 10.78
N GLN A 306 -10.82 -8.35 9.88
CA GLN A 306 -10.70 -8.61 8.44
C GLN A 306 -9.34 -8.15 7.92
N ARG A 307 -8.89 -8.81 6.87
CA ARG A 307 -7.76 -8.39 6.07
C ARG A 307 -8.26 -7.98 4.68
N VAL A 308 -8.04 -6.73 4.30
CA VAL A 308 -8.32 -6.19 2.99
C VAL A 308 -7.00 -6.06 2.23
N MET A 309 -6.90 -6.68 1.08
CA MET A 309 -5.79 -6.52 0.15
C MET A 309 -6.24 -5.68 -1.03
N VAL A 310 -5.49 -4.62 -1.33
CA VAL A 310 -5.74 -3.77 -2.50
C VAL A 310 -4.78 -4.20 -3.60
N VAL A 311 -5.33 -4.55 -4.76
CA VAL A 311 -4.57 -5.15 -5.86
C VAL A 311 -3.69 -4.09 -6.53
N PRO A 312 -2.36 -4.31 -6.60
CA PRO A 312 -1.45 -3.40 -7.27
C PRO A 312 -1.48 -3.59 -8.79
N LYS A 313 -0.79 -2.69 -9.51
CA LYS A 313 -0.72 -2.72 -10.97
C LYS A 313 0.72 -2.81 -11.46
N LEU A 314 1.01 -3.73 -12.39
CA LEU A 314 2.28 -3.75 -13.13
C LEU A 314 2.32 -2.56 -14.10
N ILE A 315 3.40 -1.80 -14.06
CA ILE A 315 3.71 -0.67 -14.94
C ILE A 315 4.94 -1.05 -15.75
N GLU A 316 4.72 -1.39 -17.01
CA GLU A 316 5.79 -1.72 -17.94
C GLU A 316 6.47 -0.46 -18.45
N ARG A 317 7.83 -0.50 -18.50
CA ARG A 317 8.69 0.54 -19.04
C ARG A 317 9.89 -0.11 -19.75
N GLU A 318 11.02 0.58 -19.81
CA GLU A 318 12.14 0.22 -20.67
C GLU A 318 13.23 -0.62 -19.97
N SER A 319 13.10 -0.91 -18.68
CA SER A 319 14.14 -1.60 -17.89
C SER A 319 14.11 -3.13 -17.97
N VAL A 320 13.23 -3.71 -18.81
CA VAL A 320 13.13 -5.17 -19.02
C VAL A 320 13.21 -5.48 -20.51
N ALA A 321 14.14 -6.36 -20.87
CA ALA A 321 14.27 -6.90 -22.24
C ALA A 321 13.59 -8.27 -22.37
N THR A 322 13.22 -8.64 -23.58
CA THR A 322 12.88 -10.03 -23.91
C THR A 322 14.15 -10.80 -24.22
N ARG A 323 14.27 -12.02 -23.73
CA ARG A 323 15.33 -12.97 -24.04
C ARG A 323 14.81 -13.99 -25.05
N GLU A 324 15.50 -14.17 -26.14
CA GLU A 324 15.27 -15.33 -27.01
C GLU A 324 15.61 -16.59 -26.20
N ALA A 325 14.76 -17.62 -26.27
CA ALA A 325 15.10 -18.92 -25.70
C ALA A 325 16.36 -19.41 -26.36
N GLU A 326 17.44 -19.58 -25.61
CA GLU A 326 18.60 -20.36 -26.12
C GLU A 326 18.06 -21.74 -26.47
N LEU A 327 17.90 -21.98 -27.77
CA LEU A 327 17.65 -23.33 -28.30
C LEU A 327 18.86 -24.16 -27.89
N THR A 328 18.72 -24.96 -26.83
CA THR A 328 19.69 -26.02 -26.53
C THR A 328 19.86 -26.85 -27.80
N PRO A 329 21.07 -26.95 -28.38
CA PRO A 329 21.27 -27.84 -29.49
C PRO A 329 20.98 -29.26 -28.99
N HIS A 330 19.94 -29.88 -29.56
CA HIS A 330 19.72 -31.29 -29.37
C HIS A 330 20.98 -32.01 -29.81
N SER A 331 21.67 -32.63 -28.83
CA SER A 331 22.74 -33.59 -29.12
C SER A 331 22.12 -34.70 -29.95
N VAL A 332 22.58 -34.77 -31.19
CA VAL A 332 22.30 -35.88 -32.13
C VAL A 332 23.09 -37.10 -31.69
#